data_ea98fce9bb9ec2f3c0ba0d460cc941d9
#
_entry.id   ea98fce9bb9ec2f3c0ba0d460cc941d9
#
_cell.length_a   1.000
_cell.length_b   1.000
_cell.length_c   1.000
_cell.angle_alpha   90.00
_cell.angle_beta   90.00
_cell.angle_gamma   90.00
#
_symmetry.space_group_name_H-M   'P 1'
#
loop_
_entity.id
_entity.type
_entity.pdbx_description
1 polymer ?
#
loop_
_entity_poly.entity_id
_entity_poly.type
_entity_poly.pdbx_seq_one_letter_code
_entity_poly.pdbx_strand_id
1 'polypeptide(L)'
;MIPLALDEVACLCPGRLVVAPGAERVTGLEIDSRRVRPGDLFVAIRGGVEHVGDALVRGAAAALVPDDAFAAMAALGRAVRDRSAARVVGITGATGKTSTKDILAALCRPHVRTVAAEQSHNNEIGLPLTLTRIEPDTEVVIAEMGTRGLGQVTELCRVARPGIGLVTTMGPAHLELFGTIERVAQAEAEIVGALPAGGTIVLPAGESLLEPYLRDDVDVLRYGDGGDVRLLAFEADDHARLVVDALGERLELTFNFRSRHNATNALAALAVYAALGLPLAEAQRGACDVSLSRWREEELPLAGGGMLINDCYNANPVSMAAALDHLVERARGRRLVAVLGDMAELGPDAPVYHGEVGAATSRAGVEVLIALGPLARGYLEGAEGVGARLWAPTVEQGLPVLHALVRPGDCLLVKGSRSMGLEVIAEAVAAVPV
;
A
#
# COMPACT_ATOMS: atom_id res chain seq x y z
N MET A 1 6.46 21.82 -3.03
CA MET A 1 5.75 22.15 -1.75
C MET A 1 5.27 23.60 -1.78
N ILE A 2 4.09 23.88 -1.23
CA ILE A 2 3.71 25.27 -0.91
C ILE A 2 4.75 25.82 0.08
N PRO A 3 5.42 26.94 -0.20
CA PRO A 3 6.53 27.42 0.63
C PRO A 3 6.10 27.79 2.05
N LEU A 4 6.96 27.50 3.03
CA LEU A 4 6.85 27.94 4.41
C LEU A 4 8.00 28.90 4.76
N ALA A 5 7.71 29.99 5.47
CA ALA A 5 8.74 30.86 5.98
C ALA A 5 9.49 30.21 7.14
N LEU A 6 10.78 30.51 7.31
CA LEU A 6 11.59 29.84 8.34
C LEU A 6 11.22 30.25 9.77
N ASP A 7 10.72 31.48 9.97
CA ASP A 7 10.16 31.92 11.24
C ASP A 7 8.89 31.16 11.61
N GLU A 8 8.06 30.85 10.60
CA GLU A 8 6.89 30.00 10.78
C GLU A 8 7.30 28.56 11.13
N VAL A 9 8.29 27.96 10.43
CA VAL A 9 8.81 26.62 10.76
C VAL A 9 9.29 26.59 12.22
N ALA A 10 10.02 27.62 12.66
CA ALA A 10 10.50 27.72 14.03
C ALA A 10 9.35 27.84 15.06
N CYS A 11 8.27 28.53 14.70
CA CYS A 11 7.09 28.67 15.55
C CYS A 11 6.27 27.36 15.64
N LEU A 12 6.12 26.65 14.51
CA LEU A 12 5.34 25.41 14.43
C LEU A 12 6.04 24.22 15.08
N CYS A 13 7.38 24.22 15.07
CA CYS A 13 8.18 23.05 15.40
C CYS A 13 9.24 23.39 16.46
N PRO A 14 8.93 23.26 17.75
CA PRO A 14 9.93 23.38 18.80
C PRO A 14 11.13 22.46 18.55
N GLY A 15 12.34 23.00 18.77
CA GLY A 15 13.59 22.29 18.54
C GLY A 15 14.70 23.21 18.02
N ARG A 16 15.80 22.62 17.57
CA ARG A 16 16.92 23.35 17.01
C ARG A 16 16.80 23.48 15.49
N LEU A 17 16.63 24.71 15.00
CA LEU A 17 16.63 25.02 13.57
C LEU A 17 18.00 25.59 13.18
N VAL A 18 18.67 24.96 12.22
CA VAL A 18 19.94 25.44 11.64
C VAL A 18 19.63 25.96 10.24
N VAL A 19 19.83 27.25 10.01
CA VAL A 19 19.45 27.92 8.76
C VAL A 19 20.70 28.15 7.89
N ALA A 20 20.59 27.84 6.61
CA ALA A 20 21.63 28.16 5.63
C ALA A 20 21.72 29.68 5.40
N PRO A 21 22.93 30.24 5.11
CA PRO A 21 23.09 31.66 4.88
C PRO A 21 22.17 32.17 3.74
N GLY A 22 21.39 33.21 4.05
CA GLY A 22 20.48 33.86 3.07
C GLY A 22 19.18 33.13 2.81
N ALA A 23 18.88 32.01 3.47
CA ALA A 23 17.60 31.33 3.35
C ALA A 23 16.52 32.06 4.18
N GLU A 24 15.33 32.26 3.58
CA GLU A 24 14.19 32.89 4.23
C GLU A 24 12.98 31.94 4.29
N ARG A 25 12.93 30.94 3.42
CA ARG A 25 11.83 29.98 3.27
C ARG A 25 12.33 28.62 2.85
N VAL A 26 11.48 27.62 3.05
CA VAL A 26 11.66 26.26 2.54
C VAL A 26 10.64 25.96 1.46
N THR A 27 11.04 25.20 0.43
CA THR A 27 10.22 24.86 -0.74
C THR A 27 10.00 23.36 -0.93
N GLY A 28 10.60 22.55 -0.06
CA GLY A 28 10.47 21.10 0.02
C GLY A 28 10.75 20.62 1.43
N LEU A 29 10.51 19.34 1.69
CA LEU A 29 10.84 18.68 2.95
C LEU A 29 11.41 17.28 2.67
N GLU A 30 12.51 16.96 3.30
CA GLU A 30 13.13 15.64 3.28
C GLU A 30 13.58 15.17 4.67
N ILE A 31 13.50 13.85 4.87
CA ILE A 31 13.95 13.17 6.09
C ILE A 31 15.17 12.28 5.85
N ASP A 32 15.54 12.06 4.59
CA ASP A 32 16.75 11.38 4.15
C ASP A 32 17.74 12.41 3.58
N SER A 33 18.85 12.65 4.28
CA SER A 33 19.87 13.63 3.88
C SER A 33 20.43 13.40 2.46
N ARG A 34 20.41 12.15 1.98
CA ARG A 34 20.88 11.78 0.62
C ARG A 34 19.94 12.26 -0.49
N ARG A 35 18.67 12.51 -0.18
CA ARG A 35 17.62 12.93 -1.10
C ARG A 35 17.35 14.42 -1.09
N VAL A 36 17.98 15.16 -0.17
CA VAL A 36 17.83 16.61 -0.03
C VAL A 36 18.17 17.33 -1.33
N ARG A 37 17.34 18.29 -1.69
CA ARG A 37 17.47 19.20 -2.83
C ARG A 37 17.64 20.64 -2.37
N PRO A 38 18.20 21.53 -3.21
CA PRO A 38 18.28 22.96 -2.88
C PRO A 38 16.91 23.55 -2.51
N GLY A 39 16.86 24.23 -1.37
CA GLY A 39 15.63 24.82 -0.84
C GLY A 39 14.80 23.95 0.08
N ASP A 40 15.16 22.68 0.30
CA ASP A 40 14.44 21.79 1.22
C ASP A 40 14.68 22.14 2.69
N LEU A 41 13.71 21.81 3.53
CA LEU A 41 13.86 21.60 4.95
C LEU A 41 14.27 20.14 5.19
N PHE A 42 15.46 19.92 5.74
CA PHE A 42 15.81 18.60 6.26
C PHE A 42 15.28 18.45 7.68
N VAL A 43 14.42 17.46 7.94
CA VAL A 43 13.94 17.15 9.29
C VAL A 43 14.68 15.93 9.82
N ALA A 44 15.51 16.13 10.83
CA ALA A 44 16.31 15.09 11.45
C ALA A 44 15.45 14.24 12.39
N ILE A 45 14.98 13.09 11.89
CA ILE A 45 14.23 12.10 12.67
C ILE A 45 15.13 10.92 13.03
N ARG A 46 14.86 10.24 14.14
CA ARG A 46 15.65 9.09 14.65
C ARG A 46 17.16 9.44 14.69
N GLY A 47 18.03 8.70 14.06
CA GLY A 47 19.49 9.00 13.98
C GLY A 47 19.88 10.17 13.05
N GLY A 48 18.93 10.92 12.48
CA GLY A 48 19.18 11.95 11.47
C GLY A 48 20.00 13.17 11.93
N VAL A 49 20.19 13.35 13.23
CA VAL A 49 20.95 14.50 13.79
C VAL A 49 22.39 14.55 13.28
N GLU A 50 23.02 13.39 13.08
CA GLU A 50 24.39 13.27 12.58
C GLU A 50 24.52 13.74 11.11
N HIS A 51 23.42 13.78 10.36
CA HIS A 51 23.37 14.12 8.95
C HIS A 51 22.94 15.58 8.66
N VAL A 52 22.77 16.40 9.68
CA VAL A 52 22.41 17.83 9.53
C VAL A 52 23.45 18.57 8.66
N GLY A 53 24.74 18.33 8.90
CA GLY A 53 25.81 18.93 8.11
C GLY A 53 25.76 18.52 6.63
N ASP A 54 25.56 17.23 6.37
CA ASP A 54 25.46 16.68 5.02
C ASP A 54 24.27 17.29 4.27
N ALA A 55 23.13 17.44 4.93
CA ALA A 55 21.92 18.02 4.34
C ALA A 55 22.17 19.49 3.92
N LEU A 56 22.80 20.30 4.78
CA LEU A 56 23.14 21.70 4.47
C LEU A 56 24.15 21.80 3.32
N VAL A 57 25.16 20.93 3.29
CA VAL A 57 26.14 20.88 2.18
C VAL A 57 25.46 20.52 0.86
N ARG A 58 24.39 19.71 0.87
CA ARG A 58 23.57 19.36 -0.31
C ARG A 58 22.60 20.47 -0.74
N GLY A 59 22.50 21.55 0.02
CA GLY A 59 21.71 22.73 -0.34
C GLY A 59 20.37 22.83 0.39
N ALA A 60 20.18 22.12 1.51
CA ALA A 60 19.03 22.37 2.36
C ALA A 60 19.00 23.85 2.76
N ALA A 61 17.84 24.50 2.66
CA ALA A 61 17.65 25.87 3.14
C ALA A 61 17.72 25.93 4.67
N ALA A 62 17.28 24.86 5.33
CA ALA A 62 17.40 24.70 6.78
C ALA A 62 17.40 23.22 7.17
N ALA A 63 17.90 22.94 8.37
CA ALA A 63 17.79 21.64 9.01
C ALA A 63 17.17 21.80 10.40
N LEU A 64 16.07 21.07 10.64
CA LEU A 64 15.35 21.04 11.90
C LEU A 64 15.71 19.77 12.67
N VAL A 65 16.14 19.93 13.92
CA VAL A 65 16.23 18.86 14.91
C VAL A 65 15.08 19.09 15.88
N PRO A 66 13.91 18.45 15.66
CA PRO A 66 12.73 18.72 16.47
C PRO A 66 12.83 18.07 17.86
N ASP A 67 12.20 18.68 18.86
CA ASP A 67 12.05 18.08 20.19
C ASP A 67 11.12 16.86 20.16
N ASP A 68 10.07 16.93 19.32
CA ASP A 68 9.15 15.82 18.99
C ASP A 68 9.01 15.71 17.47
N ALA A 69 9.55 14.63 16.90
CA ALA A 69 9.55 14.40 15.47
C ALA A 69 8.15 14.17 14.89
N PHE A 70 7.26 13.48 15.60
CA PHE A 70 5.91 13.22 15.15
C PHE A 70 5.07 14.50 15.16
N ALA A 71 5.13 15.27 16.23
CA ALA A 71 4.45 16.55 16.35
C ALA A 71 4.92 17.54 15.27
N ALA A 72 6.25 17.63 15.04
CA ALA A 72 6.81 18.50 14.01
C ALA A 72 6.36 18.11 12.60
N MET A 73 6.44 16.83 12.25
CA MET A 73 5.98 16.34 10.95
C MET A 73 4.48 16.62 10.74
N ALA A 74 3.65 16.33 11.75
CA ALA A 74 2.22 16.63 11.71
C ALA A 74 1.93 18.12 11.52
N ALA A 75 2.65 18.99 12.25
CA ALA A 75 2.49 20.45 12.16
C ALA A 75 2.88 20.99 10.77
N LEU A 76 4.01 20.54 10.20
CA LEU A 76 4.48 20.93 8.87
C LEU A 76 3.52 20.43 7.77
N GLY A 77 3.12 19.18 7.82
CA GLY A 77 2.16 18.61 6.88
C GLY A 77 0.82 19.34 6.91
N ARG A 78 0.31 19.66 8.12
CA ARG A 78 -0.93 20.44 8.31
C ARG A 78 -0.79 21.86 7.79
N ALA A 79 0.32 22.55 8.06
CA ALA A 79 0.55 23.91 7.60
C ALA A 79 0.53 24.02 6.07
N VAL A 80 1.09 23.04 5.36
CA VAL A 80 1.01 22.97 3.89
C VAL A 80 -0.40 22.63 3.45
N ARG A 81 -1.05 21.62 4.08
CA ARG A 81 -2.43 21.21 3.77
C ARG A 81 -3.44 22.35 3.92
N ASP A 82 -3.34 23.16 4.98
CA ASP A 82 -4.28 24.23 5.28
C ASP A 82 -4.21 25.40 4.27
N ARG A 83 -3.11 25.50 3.51
CA ARG A 83 -2.93 26.47 2.42
C ARG A 83 -3.41 25.98 1.05
N SER A 84 -3.83 24.73 0.97
CA SER A 84 -4.23 24.10 -0.29
C SER A 84 -5.74 23.95 -0.38
N ALA A 85 -6.29 24.23 -1.55
CA ALA A 85 -7.67 23.93 -1.91
C ALA A 85 -7.84 22.49 -2.44
N ALA A 86 -6.76 21.69 -2.51
CA ALA A 86 -6.82 20.33 -3.02
C ALA A 86 -7.82 19.46 -2.25
N ARG A 87 -8.56 18.64 -2.96
CA ARG A 87 -9.41 17.60 -2.37
C ARG A 87 -8.56 16.47 -1.86
N VAL A 88 -8.76 16.06 -0.62
CA VAL A 88 -7.98 14.96 -0.02
C VAL A 88 -8.84 13.71 0.03
N VAL A 89 -8.26 12.62 -0.48
CA VAL A 89 -8.76 11.25 -0.37
C VAL A 89 -7.92 10.52 0.68
N GLY A 90 -8.56 10.00 1.72
CA GLY A 90 -7.93 9.11 2.69
C GLY A 90 -8.22 7.66 2.34
N ILE A 91 -7.21 6.80 2.31
CA ILE A 91 -7.35 5.37 2.00
C ILE A 91 -6.84 4.54 3.17
N THR A 92 -7.73 3.74 3.77
CA THR A 92 -7.41 2.81 4.85
C THR A 92 -7.93 1.40 4.56
N GLY A 93 -7.81 0.43 5.48
CA GLY A 93 -8.25 -0.96 5.33
C GLY A 93 -7.13 -1.99 5.53
N ALA A 94 -7.47 -3.26 5.69
CA ALA A 94 -6.51 -4.31 6.00
C ALA A 94 -5.57 -4.65 4.82
N THR A 95 -6.11 -4.71 3.59
CA THR A 95 -5.38 -5.13 2.38
C THR A 95 -5.77 -4.27 1.19
N GLY A 96 -4.83 -4.05 0.25
CA GLY A 96 -5.11 -3.36 -1.01
C GLY A 96 -4.89 -1.83 -0.98
N LYS A 97 -4.64 -1.19 0.16
CA LYS A 97 -4.45 0.26 0.28
C LYS A 97 -3.49 0.84 -0.75
N THR A 98 -2.27 0.35 -0.78
CA THR A 98 -1.20 0.87 -1.66
C THR A 98 -1.52 0.64 -3.13
N SER A 99 -1.98 -0.56 -3.51
CA SER A 99 -2.35 -0.85 -4.90
C SER A 99 -3.53 0.02 -5.36
N THR A 100 -4.55 0.19 -4.51
CA THR A 100 -5.70 1.08 -4.80
C THR A 100 -5.25 2.54 -4.94
N LYS A 101 -4.37 3.02 -4.06
CA LYS A 101 -3.75 4.36 -4.17
C LYS A 101 -3.00 4.52 -5.49
N ASP A 102 -2.20 3.53 -5.90
CA ASP A 102 -1.43 3.59 -7.15
C ASP A 102 -2.34 3.61 -8.37
N ILE A 103 -3.38 2.76 -8.37
CA ILE A 103 -4.41 2.74 -9.44
C ILE A 103 -5.16 4.07 -9.50
N LEU A 104 -5.65 4.57 -8.36
CA LEU A 104 -6.37 5.85 -8.31
C LEU A 104 -5.49 7.01 -8.79
N ALA A 105 -4.22 7.04 -8.38
CA ALA A 105 -3.29 8.07 -8.82
C ALA A 105 -3.09 8.05 -10.35
N ALA A 106 -2.97 6.87 -10.95
CA ALA A 106 -2.87 6.72 -12.39
C ALA A 106 -4.14 7.21 -13.11
N LEU A 107 -5.32 6.84 -12.61
CA LEU A 107 -6.61 7.31 -13.17
C LEU A 107 -6.78 8.82 -13.08
N CYS A 108 -6.33 9.46 -11.99
CA CYS A 108 -6.51 10.91 -11.78
C CYS A 108 -5.55 11.77 -12.60
N ARG A 109 -4.27 11.37 -12.73
CA ARG A 109 -3.20 12.17 -13.33
C ARG A 109 -3.48 12.75 -14.73
N PRO A 110 -4.18 12.06 -15.66
CA PRO A 110 -4.54 12.64 -16.95
C PRO A 110 -5.51 13.82 -16.90
N HIS A 111 -6.18 14.03 -15.75
CA HIS A 111 -7.30 14.98 -15.62
C HIS A 111 -7.01 16.12 -14.62
N VAL A 112 -6.26 15.80 -13.55
CA VAL A 112 -6.04 16.73 -12.42
C VAL A 112 -4.63 16.60 -11.86
N ARG A 113 -4.06 17.69 -11.37
CA ARG A 113 -2.77 17.68 -10.68
C ARG A 113 -2.87 16.89 -9.38
N THR A 114 -2.25 15.71 -9.37
CA THR A 114 -2.41 14.70 -8.31
C THR A 114 -1.11 14.48 -7.56
N VAL A 115 -1.18 14.61 -6.24
CA VAL A 115 -0.14 14.16 -5.28
C VAL A 115 -0.63 12.87 -4.63
N ALA A 116 0.20 11.84 -4.61
CA ALA A 116 -0.08 10.58 -3.95
C ALA A 116 1.09 10.16 -3.04
N ALA A 117 0.78 9.41 -1.98
CA ALA A 117 1.80 8.85 -1.10
C ALA A 117 2.80 8.00 -1.90
N GLU A 118 4.10 8.21 -1.68
CA GLU A 118 5.13 7.32 -2.24
C GLU A 118 5.14 6.01 -1.47
N GLN A 119 5.23 4.89 -2.19
CA GLN A 119 5.23 3.57 -1.59
C GLN A 119 4.08 3.43 -0.57
N SER A 120 4.38 3.00 0.66
CA SER A 120 3.43 2.90 1.77
C SER A 120 3.74 3.95 2.85
N HIS A 121 3.91 5.22 2.45
CA HIS A 121 4.03 6.34 3.39
C HIS A 121 2.67 6.64 4.04
N ASN A 122 2.28 5.82 5.02
CA ASN A 122 0.93 5.75 5.58
C ASN A 122 0.86 5.94 7.10
N ASN A 123 1.95 6.35 7.73
CA ASN A 123 2.05 6.55 9.16
C ASN A 123 2.30 8.03 9.53
N GLU A 124 2.56 8.30 10.81
CA GLU A 124 2.74 9.62 11.42
C GLU A 124 3.94 10.42 10.85
N ILE A 125 4.81 9.77 10.08
CA ILE A 125 5.90 10.42 9.34
C ILE A 125 5.56 10.49 7.83
N GLY A 126 5.13 9.38 7.26
CA GLY A 126 4.94 9.25 5.82
C GLY A 126 3.76 10.06 5.28
N LEU A 127 2.63 10.11 6.02
CA LEU A 127 1.48 10.90 5.60
C LEU A 127 1.78 12.41 5.61
N PRO A 128 2.35 13.01 6.67
CA PRO A 128 2.79 14.41 6.63
C PRO A 128 3.79 14.68 5.50
N LEU A 129 4.76 13.79 5.28
CA LEU A 129 5.71 13.91 4.17
C LEU A 129 4.99 13.94 2.81
N THR A 130 3.91 13.17 2.63
CA THR A 130 3.08 13.25 1.43
C THR A 130 2.40 14.62 1.30
N LEU A 131 1.84 15.17 2.39
CA LEU A 131 1.18 16.48 2.39
C LEU A 131 2.15 17.62 2.08
N THR A 132 3.42 17.51 2.52
CA THR A 132 4.41 18.53 2.19
C THR A 132 4.81 18.56 0.70
N ARG A 133 4.33 17.62 -0.12
CA ARG A 133 4.50 17.65 -1.57
C ARG A 133 3.41 18.39 -2.32
N ILE A 134 2.40 18.90 -1.61
CA ILE A 134 1.35 19.72 -2.19
C ILE A 134 1.95 21.01 -2.76
N GLU A 135 1.62 21.29 -4.01
CA GLU A 135 1.98 22.51 -4.74
C GLU A 135 0.76 23.42 -4.90
N PRO A 136 0.93 24.71 -5.26
CA PRO A 136 -0.21 25.64 -5.38
C PRO A 136 -1.26 25.20 -6.39
N ASP A 137 -0.90 24.43 -7.41
CA ASP A 137 -1.77 23.90 -8.46
C ASP A 137 -2.21 22.45 -8.23
N THR A 138 -1.90 21.85 -7.08
CA THR A 138 -2.39 20.52 -6.72
C THR A 138 -3.89 20.55 -6.50
N GLU A 139 -4.62 19.65 -7.18
CA GLU A 139 -6.07 19.56 -7.13
C GLU A 139 -6.57 18.36 -6.31
N VAL A 140 -5.80 17.26 -6.32
CA VAL A 140 -6.12 16.03 -5.59
C VAL A 140 -4.91 15.52 -4.82
N VAL A 141 -5.14 15.13 -3.58
CA VAL A 141 -4.15 14.45 -2.73
C VAL A 141 -4.69 13.08 -2.33
N ILE A 142 -3.94 12.03 -2.59
CA ILE A 142 -4.29 10.66 -2.22
C ILE A 142 -3.37 10.23 -1.08
N ALA A 143 -3.94 10.18 0.13
CA ALA A 143 -3.25 9.90 1.37
C ALA A 143 -3.55 8.47 1.85
N GLU A 144 -2.54 7.61 1.84
CA GLU A 144 -2.64 6.28 2.45
C GLU A 144 -2.55 6.41 3.97
N MET A 145 -3.41 5.70 4.70
CA MET A 145 -3.52 5.72 6.15
C MET A 145 -3.45 4.28 6.69
N GLY A 146 -2.37 3.96 7.36
CA GLY A 146 -2.19 2.67 8.04
C GLY A 146 -2.51 2.79 9.51
N THR A 147 -2.95 1.69 10.12
CA THR A 147 -3.19 1.64 11.55
C THR A 147 -2.66 0.35 12.17
N ARG A 148 -2.22 0.46 13.41
CA ARG A 148 -1.84 -0.63 14.33
C ARG A 148 -2.54 -0.50 15.68
N GLY A 149 -3.48 0.45 15.81
CA GLY A 149 -4.19 0.71 17.06
C GLY A 149 -5.34 1.68 16.88
N LEU A 150 -6.31 1.61 17.78
CA LEU A 150 -7.42 2.56 17.82
C LEU A 150 -6.91 4.00 18.01
N GLY A 151 -7.56 4.95 17.35
CA GLY A 151 -7.23 6.36 17.37
C GLY A 151 -6.22 6.81 16.31
N GLN A 152 -5.44 5.89 15.72
CA GLN A 152 -4.38 6.25 14.78
C GLN A 152 -4.93 6.79 13.45
N VAL A 153 -5.97 6.18 12.89
CA VAL A 153 -6.62 6.72 11.67
C VAL A 153 -7.22 8.08 11.94
N THR A 154 -7.84 8.28 13.11
CA THR A 154 -8.35 9.58 13.56
C THR A 154 -7.24 10.64 13.58
N GLU A 155 -6.07 10.34 14.16
CA GLU A 155 -4.93 11.27 14.19
C GLU A 155 -4.42 11.61 12.78
N LEU A 156 -4.29 10.61 11.90
CA LEU A 156 -3.90 10.83 10.51
C LEU A 156 -4.93 11.70 9.77
N CYS A 157 -6.22 11.46 10.00
CA CYS A 157 -7.30 12.28 9.45
C CYS A 157 -7.28 13.72 9.97
N ARG A 158 -6.91 13.96 11.22
CA ARG A 158 -6.75 15.32 11.77
C ARG A 158 -5.66 16.11 11.05
N VAL A 159 -4.64 15.43 10.53
CA VAL A 159 -3.56 16.05 9.76
C VAL A 159 -3.98 16.26 8.31
N ALA A 160 -4.54 15.24 7.66
CA ALA A 160 -4.87 15.24 6.23
C ALA A 160 -6.20 15.92 5.90
N ARG A 161 -7.19 15.85 6.79
CA ARG A 161 -8.57 16.34 6.62
C ARG A 161 -9.19 15.84 5.30
N PRO A 162 -9.40 14.52 5.16
CA PRO A 162 -10.00 13.98 3.95
C PRO A 162 -11.47 14.43 3.79
N GLY A 163 -11.87 14.76 2.57
CA GLY A 163 -13.27 14.96 2.20
C GLY A 163 -13.89 13.67 1.62
N ILE A 164 -13.05 12.75 1.17
CA ILE A 164 -13.42 11.43 0.68
C ILE A 164 -12.61 10.40 1.46
N GLY A 165 -13.28 9.40 2.02
CA GLY A 165 -12.68 8.25 2.66
C GLY A 165 -12.86 7.00 1.81
N LEU A 166 -11.88 6.10 1.84
CA LEU A 166 -11.99 4.76 1.27
C LEU A 166 -11.52 3.75 2.31
N VAL A 167 -12.35 2.77 2.61
CA VAL A 167 -11.93 1.55 3.30
C VAL A 167 -11.80 0.45 2.26
N THR A 168 -10.62 -0.13 2.12
CA THR A 168 -10.37 -1.25 1.23
C THR A 168 -10.83 -2.57 1.84
N THR A 169 -10.33 -3.70 1.36
CA THR A 169 -10.73 -5.03 1.86
C THR A 169 -10.46 -5.17 3.37
N MET A 170 -11.46 -5.67 4.10
CA MET A 170 -11.32 -6.07 5.49
C MET A 170 -10.72 -7.48 5.60
N GLY A 171 -10.07 -7.76 6.72
CA GLY A 171 -9.48 -9.07 6.97
C GLY A 171 -8.61 -9.11 8.21
N PRO A 172 -8.12 -10.30 8.61
CA PRO A 172 -7.24 -10.47 9.75
C PRO A 172 -5.87 -9.82 9.46
N ALA A 173 -5.71 -8.61 9.97
CA ALA A 173 -4.47 -7.85 9.92
C ALA A 173 -4.18 -7.28 11.31
N HIS A 174 -2.91 -7.32 11.72
CA HIS A 174 -2.47 -6.78 13.02
C HIS A 174 -3.25 -7.33 14.23
N LEU A 175 -3.77 -8.58 14.15
CA LEU A 175 -4.60 -9.19 15.22
C LEU A 175 -3.86 -9.28 16.55
N GLU A 176 -2.53 -9.38 16.55
CA GLU A 176 -1.73 -9.32 17.78
C GLU A 176 -1.97 -8.03 18.56
N LEU A 177 -2.23 -6.93 17.87
CA LEU A 177 -2.44 -5.61 18.47
C LEU A 177 -3.92 -5.31 18.71
N PHE A 178 -4.78 -5.73 17.80
CA PHE A 178 -6.23 -5.47 17.89
C PHE A 178 -7.01 -6.54 18.67
N GLY A 179 -6.54 -7.77 18.69
CA GLY A 179 -7.18 -8.91 19.34
C GLY A 179 -8.30 -9.54 18.50
N THR A 180 -9.17 -8.75 17.86
CA THR A 180 -10.29 -9.26 17.06
C THR A 180 -10.47 -8.49 15.76
N ILE A 181 -11.17 -9.09 14.77
CA ILE A 181 -11.46 -8.47 13.49
C ILE A 181 -12.44 -7.28 13.64
N GLU A 182 -13.34 -7.32 14.61
CA GLU A 182 -14.25 -6.22 14.91
C GLU A 182 -13.48 -4.98 15.37
N ARG A 183 -12.40 -5.15 16.12
CA ARG A 183 -11.53 -4.05 16.53
C ARG A 183 -10.69 -3.53 15.37
N VAL A 184 -10.28 -4.37 14.42
CA VAL A 184 -9.69 -3.93 13.15
C VAL A 184 -10.71 -3.07 12.41
N ALA A 185 -11.94 -3.54 12.24
CA ALA A 185 -13.00 -2.80 11.58
C ALA A 185 -13.31 -1.47 12.29
N GLN A 186 -13.34 -1.44 13.62
CA GLN A 186 -13.49 -0.21 14.39
C GLN A 186 -12.38 0.80 14.10
N ALA A 187 -11.14 0.36 14.05
CA ALA A 187 -10.00 1.25 13.76
C ALA A 187 -10.02 1.78 12.33
N GLU A 188 -10.34 0.93 11.35
CA GLU A 188 -10.43 1.35 9.96
C GLU A 188 -11.65 2.28 9.72
N ALA A 189 -12.76 2.05 10.43
CA ALA A 189 -13.96 2.88 10.38
C ALA A 189 -13.79 4.28 11.01
N GLU A 190 -12.70 4.53 11.74
CA GLU A 190 -12.41 5.88 12.28
C GLU A 190 -12.38 6.96 11.19
N ILE A 191 -12.04 6.58 9.95
CA ILE A 191 -12.06 7.49 8.81
C ILE A 191 -13.47 8.04 8.57
N VAL A 192 -14.53 7.24 8.76
CA VAL A 192 -15.93 7.68 8.60
C VAL A 192 -16.26 8.78 9.60
N GLY A 193 -15.83 8.60 10.86
CA GLY A 193 -16.04 9.60 11.91
C GLY A 193 -15.30 10.93 11.66
N ALA A 194 -14.23 10.88 10.88
CA ALA A 194 -13.39 12.04 10.58
C ALA A 194 -13.83 12.83 9.33
N LEU A 195 -14.74 12.30 8.51
CA LEU A 195 -15.24 13.00 7.32
C LEU A 195 -16.12 14.20 7.72
N PRO A 196 -16.09 15.30 6.96
CA PRO A 196 -17.04 16.41 7.14
C PRO A 196 -18.47 15.96 6.76
N ALA A 197 -19.47 16.68 7.24
CA ALA A 197 -20.85 16.52 6.75
C ALA A 197 -20.90 16.78 5.22
N GLY A 198 -21.57 15.91 4.48
CA GLY A 198 -21.57 15.90 3.01
C GLY A 198 -20.27 15.35 2.40
N GLY A 199 -19.38 14.79 3.21
CA GLY A 199 -18.25 13.99 2.73
C GLY A 199 -18.70 12.65 2.15
N THR A 200 -17.81 11.95 1.47
CA THR A 200 -18.13 10.64 0.86
C THR A 200 -17.26 9.53 1.46
N ILE A 201 -17.88 8.44 1.83
CA ILE A 201 -17.18 7.19 2.17
C ILE A 201 -17.39 6.12 1.09
N VAL A 202 -16.30 5.49 0.66
CA VAL A 202 -16.31 4.38 -0.29
C VAL A 202 -15.98 3.10 0.47
N LEU A 203 -16.80 2.06 0.33
CA LEU A 203 -16.74 0.82 1.09
C LEU A 203 -16.93 -0.41 0.20
N PRO A 204 -16.41 -1.59 0.58
CA PRO A 204 -16.80 -2.85 -0.05
C PRO A 204 -18.29 -3.11 0.13
N ALA A 205 -18.97 -3.54 -0.91
CA ALA A 205 -20.36 -3.99 -0.81
C ALA A 205 -20.45 -5.25 0.07
N GLY A 206 -21.43 -5.29 0.96
CA GLY A 206 -21.68 -6.45 1.86
C GLY A 206 -20.72 -6.55 3.05
N GLU A 207 -19.87 -5.55 3.31
CA GLU A 207 -18.99 -5.55 4.48
C GLU A 207 -19.76 -5.10 5.74
N SER A 208 -20.36 -6.08 6.42
CA SER A 208 -21.24 -5.83 7.58
C SER A 208 -20.52 -5.26 8.81
N LEU A 209 -19.21 -5.48 8.94
CA LEU A 209 -18.42 -4.98 10.07
C LEU A 209 -18.29 -3.45 10.06
N LEU A 210 -18.49 -2.80 8.91
CA LEU A 210 -18.41 -1.34 8.79
C LEU A 210 -19.77 -0.65 8.96
N GLU A 211 -20.89 -1.37 8.81
CA GLU A 211 -22.25 -0.78 8.86
C GLU A 211 -22.53 -0.01 10.17
N PRO A 212 -22.11 -0.48 11.38
CA PRO A 212 -22.39 0.23 12.64
C PRO A 212 -21.73 1.61 12.75
N TYR A 213 -20.76 1.91 11.90
CA TYR A 213 -19.99 3.17 11.94
C TYR A 213 -20.43 4.19 10.88
N LEU A 214 -21.39 3.84 10.02
CA LEU A 214 -21.91 4.76 9.01
C LEU A 214 -22.70 5.91 9.64
N ARG A 215 -22.66 7.06 8.99
CA ARG A 215 -23.31 8.30 9.42
C ARG A 215 -24.31 8.76 8.37
N ASP A 216 -25.44 9.28 8.79
CA ASP A 216 -26.52 9.78 7.91
C ASP A 216 -26.14 11.06 7.15
N ASP A 217 -25.11 11.79 7.63
CA ASP A 217 -24.63 13.03 7.02
C ASP A 217 -23.41 12.84 6.09
N VAL A 218 -23.09 11.58 5.73
CA VAL A 218 -22.00 11.19 4.83
C VAL A 218 -22.55 10.35 3.68
N ASP A 219 -22.21 10.70 2.45
CA ASP A 219 -22.60 9.92 1.28
C ASP A 219 -21.83 8.58 1.25
N VAL A 220 -22.53 7.48 0.94
CA VAL A 220 -21.95 6.15 0.89
C VAL A 220 -21.96 5.64 -0.54
N LEU A 221 -20.79 5.29 -1.07
CA LEU A 221 -20.62 4.54 -2.32
C LEU A 221 -20.08 3.14 -2.03
N ARG A 222 -20.61 2.14 -2.70
CA ARG A 222 -20.19 0.74 -2.50
C ARG A 222 -19.55 0.19 -3.76
N TYR A 223 -18.46 -0.56 -3.61
CA TYR A 223 -17.81 -1.25 -4.72
C TYR A 223 -17.78 -2.76 -4.48
N GLY A 224 -17.71 -3.53 -5.57
CA GLY A 224 -17.76 -4.99 -5.56
C GLY A 224 -19.15 -5.53 -5.90
N ASP A 225 -19.37 -6.81 -5.68
CA ASP A 225 -20.62 -7.47 -6.03
C ASP A 225 -21.82 -6.84 -5.30
N GLY A 226 -22.82 -6.43 -6.09
CA GLY A 226 -23.99 -5.72 -5.55
C GLY A 226 -23.77 -4.25 -5.21
N GLY A 227 -22.57 -3.70 -5.46
CA GLY A 227 -22.26 -2.29 -5.22
C GLY A 227 -22.61 -1.37 -6.38
N ASP A 228 -22.40 -0.07 -6.15
CA ASP A 228 -22.58 1.01 -7.14
C ASP A 228 -21.52 0.95 -8.25
N VAL A 229 -20.35 0.41 -7.94
CA VAL A 229 -19.26 0.12 -8.89
C VAL A 229 -18.93 -1.36 -8.82
N ARG A 230 -19.27 -2.10 -9.87
CA ARG A 230 -19.18 -3.57 -9.88
C ARG A 230 -18.57 -4.12 -11.15
N LEU A 231 -17.91 -5.26 -11.01
CA LEU A 231 -17.30 -5.99 -12.11
C LEU A 231 -18.39 -6.82 -12.84
N LEU A 232 -18.50 -6.63 -14.15
CA LEU A 232 -19.39 -7.42 -15.02
C LEU A 232 -18.65 -8.54 -15.73
N ALA A 233 -17.38 -8.27 -16.15
CA ALA A 233 -16.51 -9.28 -16.75
C ALA A 233 -15.04 -8.94 -16.46
N PHE A 234 -14.22 -9.98 -16.38
CA PHE A 234 -12.77 -9.90 -16.19
C PHE A 234 -12.08 -10.93 -17.08
N GLU A 235 -11.14 -10.45 -17.86
CA GLU A 235 -10.24 -11.27 -18.67
C GLU A 235 -8.81 -10.77 -18.46
N ALA A 236 -7.84 -11.66 -18.30
CA ALA A 236 -6.45 -11.30 -18.10
C ALA A 236 -5.51 -12.19 -18.92
N ASP A 237 -4.84 -11.59 -19.88
CA ASP A 237 -3.73 -12.17 -20.63
C ASP A 237 -2.44 -11.39 -20.36
N ASP A 238 -2.05 -10.53 -21.28
CA ASP A 238 -0.94 -9.58 -21.09
C ASP A 238 -1.38 -8.31 -20.37
N HIS A 239 -2.68 -8.03 -20.38
CA HIS A 239 -3.36 -6.93 -19.70
C HIS A 239 -4.66 -7.43 -19.12
N ALA A 240 -5.13 -6.83 -18.03
CA ALA A 240 -6.47 -7.08 -17.52
C ALA A 240 -7.49 -6.22 -18.27
N ARG A 241 -8.49 -6.86 -18.87
CA ARG A 241 -9.68 -6.21 -19.43
C ARG A 241 -10.83 -6.35 -18.45
N LEU A 242 -11.38 -5.22 -18.02
CA LEU A 242 -12.49 -5.13 -17.11
C LEU A 242 -13.70 -4.55 -17.82
N VAL A 243 -14.84 -5.19 -17.72
CA VAL A 243 -16.14 -4.57 -17.99
C VAL A 243 -16.75 -4.24 -16.65
N VAL A 244 -17.02 -2.97 -16.41
CA VAL A 244 -17.47 -2.43 -15.12
C VAL A 244 -18.79 -1.70 -15.31
N ASP A 245 -19.72 -1.90 -14.39
CA ASP A 245 -20.85 -0.99 -14.19
C ASP A 245 -20.45 -0.01 -13.09
N ALA A 246 -20.35 1.26 -13.42
CA ALA A 246 -19.99 2.33 -12.48
C ALA A 246 -21.15 3.34 -12.46
N LEU A 247 -21.94 3.32 -11.38
CA LEU A 247 -23.11 4.21 -11.20
C LEU A 247 -24.12 4.15 -12.36
N GLY A 248 -24.30 2.96 -12.97
CA GLY A 248 -25.19 2.75 -14.12
C GLY A 248 -24.52 3.01 -15.49
N GLU A 249 -23.27 3.49 -15.52
CA GLU A 249 -22.49 3.65 -16.74
C GLU A 249 -21.63 2.39 -16.98
N ARG A 250 -21.75 1.78 -18.17
CA ARG A 250 -20.92 0.63 -18.56
C ARG A 250 -19.60 1.10 -19.13
N LEU A 251 -18.51 0.70 -18.50
CA LEU A 251 -17.14 1.01 -18.90
C LEU A 251 -16.41 -0.26 -19.36
N GLU A 252 -15.58 -0.13 -20.38
CA GLU A 252 -14.62 -1.15 -20.79
C GLU A 252 -13.21 -0.59 -20.60
N LEU A 253 -12.45 -1.15 -19.65
CA LEU A 253 -11.16 -0.64 -19.23
C LEU A 253 -10.07 -1.70 -19.38
N THR A 254 -8.91 -1.29 -19.88
CA THR A 254 -7.72 -2.13 -19.98
C THR A 254 -6.65 -1.60 -19.05
N PHE A 255 -6.21 -2.43 -18.12
CA PHE A 255 -5.15 -2.13 -17.17
C PHE A 255 -3.90 -2.96 -17.47
N ASN A 256 -2.74 -2.47 -17.12
CA ASN A 256 -1.47 -3.17 -17.28
C ASN A 256 -1.12 -4.15 -16.12
N PHE A 257 -1.91 -4.21 -15.05
CA PHE A 257 -1.87 -5.34 -14.12
C PHE A 257 -2.61 -6.56 -14.70
N ARG A 258 -2.54 -7.73 -14.01
CA ARG A 258 -3.12 -8.98 -14.53
C ARG A 258 -3.96 -9.75 -13.52
N SER A 259 -3.88 -9.40 -12.24
CA SER A 259 -4.53 -10.13 -11.16
C SER A 259 -5.98 -9.71 -10.94
N ARG A 260 -6.83 -10.69 -10.62
CA ARG A 260 -8.24 -10.45 -10.30
C ARG A 260 -8.42 -9.57 -9.05
N HIS A 261 -7.56 -9.71 -8.05
CA HIS A 261 -7.67 -8.87 -6.84
C HIS A 261 -7.31 -7.40 -7.11
N ASN A 262 -6.44 -7.09 -8.09
CA ASN A 262 -6.26 -5.71 -8.54
C ASN A 262 -7.45 -5.20 -9.36
N ALA A 263 -8.26 -6.07 -9.96
CA ALA A 263 -9.55 -5.64 -10.49
C ALA A 263 -10.47 -5.12 -9.36
N THR A 264 -10.52 -5.80 -8.20
CA THR A 264 -11.26 -5.29 -7.03
C THR A 264 -10.71 -3.95 -6.53
N ASN A 265 -9.38 -3.81 -6.46
CA ASN A 265 -8.74 -2.54 -6.12
C ASN A 265 -9.08 -1.43 -7.15
N ALA A 266 -9.22 -1.80 -8.44
CA ALA A 266 -9.63 -0.86 -9.49
C ALA A 266 -11.10 -0.43 -9.34
N LEU A 267 -12.01 -1.31 -8.91
CA LEU A 267 -13.40 -0.92 -8.59
C LEU A 267 -13.43 0.11 -7.46
N ALA A 268 -12.66 -0.12 -6.39
CA ALA A 268 -12.52 0.84 -5.29
C ALA A 268 -11.96 2.19 -5.77
N ALA A 269 -10.92 2.16 -6.62
CA ALA A 269 -10.33 3.36 -7.21
C ALA A 269 -11.33 4.11 -8.12
N LEU A 270 -12.12 3.40 -8.94
CA LEU A 270 -13.15 3.98 -9.81
C LEU A 270 -14.29 4.61 -9.00
N ALA A 271 -14.69 4.00 -7.88
CA ALA A 271 -15.69 4.60 -6.99
C ALA A 271 -15.19 5.92 -6.38
N VAL A 272 -13.93 5.99 -5.97
CA VAL A 272 -13.33 7.26 -5.51
C VAL A 272 -13.17 8.25 -6.67
N TYR A 273 -12.79 7.80 -7.85
CA TYR A 273 -12.67 8.63 -9.05
C TYR A 273 -14.01 9.28 -9.42
N ALA A 274 -15.12 8.52 -9.32
CA ALA A 274 -16.47 9.03 -9.48
C ALA A 274 -16.84 10.06 -8.38
N ALA A 275 -16.52 9.75 -7.10
CA ALA A 275 -16.74 10.67 -5.97
C ALA A 275 -15.95 11.98 -6.12
N LEU A 276 -14.81 11.95 -6.79
CA LEU A 276 -14.07 13.14 -7.21
C LEU A 276 -14.76 13.91 -8.36
N GLY A 277 -15.87 13.43 -8.91
CA GLY A 277 -16.57 14.07 -10.04
C GLY A 277 -15.76 14.06 -11.33
N LEU A 278 -14.81 13.12 -11.47
CA LEU A 278 -14.01 12.98 -12.68
C LEU A 278 -14.79 12.17 -13.74
N PRO A 279 -14.55 12.40 -15.05
CA PRO A 279 -15.35 11.80 -16.11
C PRO A 279 -15.08 10.30 -16.27
N LEU A 280 -16.02 9.45 -15.84
CA LEU A 280 -15.91 7.98 -15.90
C LEU A 280 -15.59 7.47 -17.30
N ALA A 281 -16.22 8.02 -18.33
CA ALA A 281 -15.96 7.67 -19.72
C ALA A 281 -14.50 7.87 -20.18
N GLU A 282 -13.71 8.66 -19.46
CA GLU A 282 -12.32 8.97 -19.76
C GLU A 282 -11.33 8.23 -18.85
N ALA A 283 -11.80 7.38 -17.93
CA ALA A 283 -10.95 6.64 -16.98
C ALA A 283 -9.88 5.77 -17.68
N GLN A 284 -10.15 5.32 -18.92
CA GLN A 284 -9.19 4.56 -19.73
C GLN A 284 -7.86 5.31 -19.95
N ARG A 285 -7.85 6.65 -19.93
CA ARG A 285 -6.62 7.45 -20.16
C ARG A 285 -5.52 7.16 -19.14
N GLY A 286 -5.89 6.82 -17.88
CA GLY A 286 -4.93 6.48 -16.83
C GLY A 286 -4.78 4.98 -16.57
N ALA A 287 -5.73 4.17 -17.06
CA ALA A 287 -5.76 2.73 -16.71
C ALA A 287 -4.54 1.95 -17.19
N CYS A 288 -4.00 2.26 -18.37
CA CYS A 288 -2.80 1.61 -18.91
C CYS A 288 -1.49 2.11 -18.28
N ASP A 289 -1.52 3.21 -17.53
CA ASP A 289 -0.34 3.84 -16.94
C ASP A 289 -0.18 3.49 -15.44
N VAL A 290 -0.90 2.48 -14.95
CA VAL A 290 -0.80 2.03 -13.56
C VAL A 290 0.60 1.48 -13.31
N SER A 291 1.28 2.04 -12.32
CA SER A 291 2.56 1.54 -11.82
C SER A 291 2.39 1.19 -10.35
N LEU A 292 2.28 -0.09 -10.07
CA LEU A 292 2.19 -0.57 -8.69
C LEU A 292 3.52 -0.35 -7.97
N SER A 293 3.42 -0.06 -6.68
CA SER A 293 4.59 0.06 -5.80
C SER A 293 5.39 -1.25 -5.79
N ARG A 294 6.72 -1.15 -5.61
CA ARG A 294 7.65 -2.29 -5.64
C ARG A 294 7.18 -3.43 -4.72
N TRP A 295 7.52 -4.66 -5.16
CA TRP A 295 7.23 -5.90 -4.42
C TRP A 295 5.74 -6.18 -4.20
N ARG A 296 4.89 -5.67 -5.11
CA ARG A 296 3.45 -5.95 -5.16
C ARG A 296 3.11 -6.54 -6.52
N GLU A 297 3.06 -7.88 -6.57
CA GLU A 297 2.81 -8.65 -7.80
C GLU A 297 3.75 -8.29 -8.96
N GLU A 298 4.97 -7.96 -8.65
CA GLU A 298 5.97 -7.67 -9.65
C GLU A 298 6.31 -8.95 -10.42
N GLU A 299 5.91 -9.01 -11.70
CA GLU A 299 6.22 -10.16 -12.56
C GLU A 299 7.58 -9.96 -13.23
N LEU A 300 8.49 -10.89 -12.95
CA LEU A 300 9.84 -10.89 -13.50
C LEU A 300 10.09 -12.20 -14.27
N PRO A 301 10.82 -12.14 -15.40
CA PRO A 301 11.17 -13.33 -16.15
C PRO A 301 12.15 -14.21 -15.35
N LEU A 302 11.96 -15.52 -15.41
CA LEU A 302 12.92 -16.52 -14.97
C LEU A 302 13.52 -17.29 -16.14
N ALA A 303 14.66 -17.91 -15.91
CA ALA A 303 15.35 -18.76 -16.89
C ALA A 303 14.40 -19.82 -17.49
N GLY A 304 14.62 -20.17 -18.77
CA GLY A 304 13.86 -21.20 -19.47
C GLY A 304 12.39 -20.87 -19.73
N GLY A 305 12.04 -19.57 -19.76
CA GLY A 305 10.67 -19.10 -19.97
C GLY A 305 9.81 -19.15 -18.71
N GLY A 306 10.40 -19.31 -17.54
CA GLY A 306 9.72 -19.23 -16.26
C GLY A 306 9.29 -17.81 -15.88
N MET A 307 8.61 -17.70 -14.74
CA MET A 307 8.10 -16.44 -14.20
C MET A 307 8.27 -16.40 -12.69
N LEU A 308 8.71 -15.25 -12.18
CA LEU A 308 8.69 -14.90 -10.76
C LEU A 308 7.57 -13.89 -10.52
N ILE A 309 6.71 -14.17 -9.56
CA ILE A 309 5.77 -13.23 -8.98
C ILE A 309 6.34 -12.79 -7.63
N ASN A 310 6.89 -11.58 -7.60
CA ASN A 310 7.46 -10.98 -6.40
C ASN A 310 6.38 -10.14 -5.69
N ASP A 311 5.81 -10.68 -4.63
CA ASP A 311 4.78 -10.04 -3.80
C ASP A 311 5.21 -10.03 -2.32
N CYS A 312 6.50 -9.72 -2.08
CA CYS A 312 7.12 -9.84 -0.77
C CYS A 312 7.05 -8.57 0.10
N TYR A 313 6.21 -7.58 -0.27
CA TYR A 313 6.08 -6.37 0.54
C TYR A 313 5.45 -6.65 1.91
N ASN A 314 4.36 -7.42 1.97
CA ASN A 314 3.68 -7.81 3.20
C ASN A 314 2.82 -9.06 2.99
N ALA A 315 2.41 -9.69 4.10
CA ALA A 315 1.56 -10.88 4.07
C ALA A 315 0.52 -10.86 5.21
N ASN A 316 -0.70 -11.24 4.85
CA ASN A 316 -1.77 -11.64 5.76
C ASN A 316 -2.61 -12.72 5.06
N PRO A 317 -3.51 -13.44 5.75
CA PRO A 317 -4.23 -14.58 5.17
C PRO A 317 -4.98 -14.24 3.87
N VAL A 318 -5.64 -13.07 3.82
CA VAL A 318 -6.39 -12.63 2.63
C VAL A 318 -5.45 -12.39 1.44
N SER A 319 -4.35 -11.67 1.66
CA SER A 319 -3.39 -11.37 0.59
C SER A 319 -2.59 -12.60 0.15
N MET A 320 -2.39 -13.58 1.03
CA MET A 320 -1.75 -14.87 0.68
C MET A 320 -2.64 -15.69 -0.24
N ALA A 321 -3.94 -15.78 0.08
CA ALA A 321 -4.91 -16.47 -0.79
C ALA A 321 -4.98 -15.83 -2.18
N ALA A 322 -5.10 -14.50 -2.24
CA ALA A 322 -5.12 -13.76 -3.50
C ALA A 322 -3.86 -13.96 -4.36
N ALA A 323 -2.68 -14.02 -3.72
CA ALA A 323 -1.42 -14.26 -4.42
C ALA A 323 -1.31 -15.70 -4.95
N LEU A 324 -1.84 -16.69 -4.22
CA LEU A 324 -1.92 -18.08 -4.68
C LEU A 324 -2.87 -18.22 -5.88
N ASP A 325 -4.03 -17.55 -5.85
CA ASP A 325 -4.95 -17.52 -6.99
C ASP A 325 -4.26 -16.90 -8.22
N HIS A 326 -3.55 -15.79 -8.03
CA HIS A 326 -2.78 -15.17 -9.10
C HIS A 326 -1.67 -16.07 -9.65
N LEU A 327 -0.95 -16.80 -8.78
CA LEU A 327 0.05 -17.79 -9.19
C LEU A 327 -0.57 -18.84 -10.13
N VAL A 328 -1.77 -19.36 -9.80
CA VAL A 328 -2.50 -20.33 -10.62
C VAL A 328 -2.92 -19.72 -11.96
N GLU A 329 -3.49 -18.52 -11.96
CA GLU A 329 -3.90 -17.82 -13.18
C GLU A 329 -2.69 -17.59 -14.13
N ARG A 330 -1.50 -17.35 -13.58
CA ARG A 330 -0.27 -17.10 -14.36
C ARG A 330 0.50 -18.34 -14.76
N ALA A 331 0.15 -19.50 -14.20
CA ALA A 331 0.86 -20.76 -14.41
C ALA A 331 1.00 -21.15 -15.89
N ARG A 332 -0.09 -21.06 -16.65
CA ARG A 332 -0.13 -21.45 -18.07
C ARG A 332 0.54 -22.81 -18.33
N GLY A 333 0.28 -23.78 -17.44
CA GLY A 333 0.85 -25.15 -17.50
C GLY A 333 2.27 -25.30 -16.98
N ARG A 334 2.86 -24.24 -16.38
CA ARG A 334 4.14 -24.33 -15.68
C ARG A 334 4.01 -25.01 -14.34
N ARG A 335 5.11 -25.56 -13.82
CA ARG A 335 5.18 -26.07 -12.46
C ARG A 335 5.06 -24.92 -11.47
N LEU A 336 4.21 -25.09 -10.46
CA LEU A 336 3.96 -24.09 -9.42
C LEU A 336 4.88 -24.27 -8.24
N VAL A 337 5.59 -23.21 -7.90
CA VAL A 337 6.50 -23.16 -6.75
C VAL A 337 6.10 -21.96 -5.88
N ALA A 338 5.96 -22.16 -4.57
CA ALA A 338 5.67 -21.11 -3.62
C ALA A 338 6.77 -21.01 -2.56
N VAL A 339 7.34 -19.83 -2.40
CA VAL A 339 8.23 -19.43 -1.30
C VAL A 339 7.45 -18.50 -0.39
N LEU A 340 7.04 -19.03 0.76
CA LEU A 340 6.16 -18.32 1.69
C LEU A 340 6.89 -18.06 3.01
N GLY A 341 7.02 -16.79 3.35
CA GLY A 341 7.54 -16.33 4.63
C GLY A 341 6.46 -16.19 5.69
N ASP A 342 6.86 -15.89 6.93
CA ASP A 342 5.94 -15.66 8.03
C ASP A 342 4.87 -14.61 7.69
N MET A 343 3.65 -14.84 8.15
CA MET A 343 2.64 -13.82 8.33
C MET A 343 2.75 -13.28 9.76
N ALA A 344 3.36 -12.12 9.92
CA ALA A 344 3.58 -11.50 11.22
C ALA A 344 2.30 -10.84 11.78
N GLU A 345 2.31 -10.54 13.08
CA GLU A 345 1.28 -9.77 13.78
C GLU A 345 -0.13 -10.40 13.77
N LEU A 346 -0.22 -11.74 13.62
CA LEU A 346 -1.49 -12.49 13.68
C LEU A 346 -1.86 -12.95 15.10
N GLY A 347 -0.98 -12.75 16.08
CA GLY A 347 -1.22 -13.12 17.47
C GLY A 347 -1.28 -14.62 17.72
N PRO A 348 -2.04 -15.06 18.76
CA PRO A 348 -2.10 -16.48 19.15
C PRO A 348 -2.60 -17.43 18.06
N ASP A 349 -3.44 -16.93 17.15
CA ASP A 349 -4.04 -17.71 16.06
C ASP A 349 -3.12 -17.82 14.82
N ALA A 350 -1.91 -17.29 14.88
CA ALA A 350 -0.94 -17.37 13.78
C ALA A 350 -0.74 -18.80 13.24
N PRO A 351 -0.63 -19.85 14.08
CA PRO A 351 -0.50 -21.23 13.57
C PRO A 351 -1.71 -21.68 12.75
N VAL A 352 -2.93 -21.30 13.15
CA VAL A 352 -4.17 -21.65 12.44
C VAL A 352 -4.16 -21.01 11.05
N TYR A 353 -3.89 -19.71 10.95
CA TYR A 353 -3.83 -19.01 9.68
C TYR A 353 -2.73 -19.53 8.76
N HIS A 354 -1.56 -19.90 9.31
CA HIS A 354 -0.52 -20.53 8.51
C HIS A 354 -0.96 -21.89 7.97
N GLY A 355 -1.64 -22.71 8.80
CA GLY A 355 -2.21 -23.99 8.36
C GLY A 355 -3.25 -23.83 7.24
N GLU A 356 -4.14 -22.83 7.35
CA GLU A 356 -5.15 -22.52 6.33
C GLU A 356 -4.51 -22.12 4.98
N VAL A 357 -3.47 -21.29 5.01
CA VAL A 357 -2.69 -20.93 3.81
C VAL A 357 -1.95 -22.14 3.26
N GLY A 358 -1.39 -23.02 4.13
CA GLY A 358 -0.84 -24.30 3.72
C GLY A 358 -1.83 -25.16 2.96
N ALA A 359 -3.07 -25.26 3.46
CA ALA A 359 -4.15 -25.96 2.76
C ALA A 359 -4.53 -25.28 1.43
N ALA A 360 -4.45 -23.94 1.36
CA ALA A 360 -4.64 -23.21 0.11
C ALA A 360 -3.56 -23.54 -0.93
N THR A 361 -2.29 -23.71 -0.55
CA THR A 361 -1.23 -24.16 -1.48
C THR A 361 -1.54 -25.53 -2.09
N SER A 362 -2.06 -26.47 -1.29
CA SER A 362 -2.50 -27.79 -1.79
C SER A 362 -3.65 -27.65 -2.80
N ARG A 363 -4.66 -26.86 -2.49
CA ARG A 363 -5.81 -26.62 -3.40
C ARG A 363 -5.38 -25.93 -4.70
N ALA A 364 -4.41 -25.03 -4.63
CA ALA A 364 -3.83 -24.32 -5.76
C ALA A 364 -2.98 -25.21 -6.67
N GLY A 365 -2.70 -26.45 -6.28
CA GLY A 365 -1.86 -27.35 -7.04
C GLY A 365 -0.37 -26.98 -7.02
N VAL A 366 0.09 -26.31 -5.97
CA VAL A 366 1.52 -26.03 -5.77
C VAL A 366 2.27 -27.35 -5.62
N GLU A 367 3.32 -27.52 -6.41
CA GLU A 367 4.14 -28.74 -6.40
C GLU A 367 5.31 -28.66 -5.44
N VAL A 368 5.82 -27.45 -5.18
CA VAL A 368 6.92 -27.21 -4.25
C VAL A 368 6.56 -26.04 -3.34
N LEU A 369 6.57 -26.27 -2.03
CA LEU A 369 6.42 -25.26 -1.00
C LEU A 369 7.72 -25.11 -0.20
N ILE A 370 8.27 -23.91 -0.17
CA ILE A 370 9.42 -23.54 0.65
C ILE A 370 8.91 -22.54 1.69
N ALA A 371 8.81 -22.97 2.93
CA ALA A 371 8.35 -22.19 4.06
C ALA A 371 9.56 -21.56 4.78
N LEU A 372 9.57 -20.23 4.93
CA LEU A 372 10.70 -19.48 5.50
C LEU A 372 10.27 -18.71 6.74
N GLY A 373 10.91 -18.99 7.86
CA GLY A 373 10.63 -18.33 9.13
C GLY A 373 10.06 -19.27 10.19
N PRO A 374 10.09 -18.88 11.47
CA PRO A 374 9.64 -19.71 12.57
C PRO A 374 8.14 -20.04 12.52
N LEU A 375 7.28 -19.10 12.12
CA LEU A 375 5.83 -19.30 12.01
C LEU A 375 5.46 -20.04 10.73
N ALA A 376 6.22 -19.85 9.66
CA ALA A 376 5.99 -20.46 8.35
C ALA A 376 6.00 -22.01 8.40
N ARG A 377 6.56 -22.61 9.44
CA ARG A 377 6.47 -24.06 9.67
C ARG A 377 5.02 -24.54 9.69
N GLY A 378 4.09 -23.71 10.17
CA GLY A 378 2.67 -24.03 10.21
C GLY A 378 2.04 -24.28 8.83
N TYR A 379 2.59 -23.74 7.75
CA TYR A 379 2.10 -24.04 6.39
C TYR A 379 2.20 -25.53 6.06
N LEU A 380 3.24 -26.23 6.58
CA LEU A 380 3.47 -27.65 6.27
C LEU A 380 2.34 -28.56 6.78
N GLU A 381 1.68 -28.14 7.86
CA GLU A 381 0.58 -28.91 8.47
C GLU A 381 -0.65 -28.96 7.55
N GLY A 382 -0.96 -27.83 6.86
CA GLY A 382 -2.07 -27.77 5.92
C GLY A 382 -1.72 -28.19 4.49
N ALA A 383 -0.43 -28.25 4.15
CA ALA A 383 0.04 -28.47 2.77
C ALA A 383 0.22 -29.96 2.39
N GLU A 384 -0.61 -30.86 2.92
CA GLU A 384 -0.46 -32.32 2.73
C GLU A 384 -0.45 -32.76 1.26
N GLY A 385 -1.18 -32.05 0.39
CA GLY A 385 -1.24 -32.32 -1.04
C GLY A 385 -0.02 -31.84 -1.86
N VAL A 386 0.90 -31.07 -1.26
CA VAL A 386 2.10 -30.55 -1.93
C VAL A 386 3.18 -31.63 -1.97
N GLY A 387 3.72 -31.88 -3.17
CA GLY A 387 4.68 -32.97 -3.41
C GLY A 387 6.03 -32.79 -2.68
N ALA A 388 6.58 -31.56 -2.69
CA ALA A 388 7.81 -31.22 -1.97
C ALA A 388 7.53 -30.08 -0.99
N ARG A 389 7.72 -30.33 0.30
CA ARG A 389 7.49 -29.39 1.38
C ARG A 389 8.76 -29.24 2.21
N LEU A 390 9.31 -28.04 2.24
CA LEU A 390 10.54 -27.77 2.97
C LEU A 390 10.34 -26.54 3.86
N TRP A 391 11.05 -26.55 4.97
CA TRP A 391 11.06 -25.45 5.91
C TRP A 391 12.50 -25.07 6.26
N ALA A 392 12.73 -23.76 6.36
CA ALA A 392 13.96 -23.21 6.92
C ALA A 392 13.61 -22.08 7.90
N PRO A 393 14.27 -22.02 9.06
CA PRO A 393 13.95 -21.01 10.09
C PRO A 393 14.35 -19.59 9.70
N THR A 394 15.25 -19.42 8.73
CA THR A 394 15.70 -18.12 8.23
C THR A 394 15.80 -18.08 6.71
N VAL A 395 15.81 -16.89 6.15
CA VAL A 395 15.94 -16.65 4.71
C VAL A 395 17.28 -17.17 4.19
N GLU A 396 18.37 -16.93 4.94
CA GLU A 396 19.73 -17.37 4.56
C GLU A 396 19.82 -18.89 4.44
N GLN A 397 19.15 -19.62 5.33
CA GLN A 397 19.12 -21.09 5.29
C GLN A 397 18.21 -21.61 4.17
N GLY A 398 17.23 -20.81 3.75
CA GLY A 398 16.32 -21.15 2.65
C GLY A 398 16.94 -20.99 1.26
N LEU A 399 17.92 -20.10 1.09
CA LEU A 399 18.54 -19.81 -0.22
C LEU A 399 19.14 -21.05 -0.91
N PRO A 400 19.95 -21.91 -0.26
CA PRO A 400 20.47 -23.13 -0.88
C PRO A 400 19.36 -24.11 -1.29
N VAL A 401 18.29 -24.19 -0.50
CA VAL A 401 17.12 -25.03 -0.79
C VAL A 401 16.40 -24.55 -2.04
N LEU A 402 16.22 -23.24 -2.14
CA LEU A 402 15.61 -22.59 -3.30
C LEU A 402 16.39 -22.92 -4.58
N HIS A 403 17.71 -22.71 -4.59
CA HIS A 403 18.56 -23.00 -5.75
C HIS A 403 18.55 -24.48 -6.16
N ALA A 404 18.35 -25.39 -5.22
CA ALA A 404 18.28 -26.82 -5.52
C ALA A 404 16.93 -27.25 -6.13
N LEU A 405 15.85 -26.53 -5.85
CA LEU A 405 14.49 -26.94 -6.17
C LEU A 405 13.84 -26.16 -7.30
N VAL A 406 14.15 -24.87 -7.46
CA VAL A 406 13.64 -24.04 -8.56
C VAL A 406 14.30 -24.47 -9.86
N ARG A 407 13.50 -24.63 -10.90
CA ARG A 407 13.93 -25.09 -12.23
C ARG A 407 13.62 -24.04 -13.30
N PRO A 408 14.36 -24.06 -14.40
CA PRO A 408 13.98 -23.29 -15.59
C PRO A 408 12.54 -23.63 -15.99
N GLY A 409 11.77 -22.60 -16.32
CA GLY A 409 10.36 -22.76 -16.73
C GLY A 409 9.34 -22.75 -15.58
N ASP A 410 9.73 -22.71 -14.33
CA ASP A 410 8.81 -22.63 -13.19
C ASP A 410 7.99 -21.32 -13.16
N CYS A 411 6.81 -21.39 -12.54
CA CYS A 411 6.07 -20.22 -12.07
C CYS A 411 6.23 -20.14 -10.55
N LEU A 412 6.96 -19.13 -10.08
CA LEU A 412 7.40 -18.97 -8.70
C LEU A 412 6.71 -17.78 -8.05
N LEU A 413 6.08 -18.00 -6.90
CA LEU A 413 5.59 -16.93 -6.01
C LEU A 413 6.57 -16.73 -4.84
N VAL A 414 6.92 -15.49 -4.54
CA VAL A 414 7.65 -15.11 -3.31
C VAL A 414 6.80 -14.14 -2.52
N LYS A 415 6.36 -14.52 -1.31
CA LYS A 415 5.51 -13.71 -0.45
C LYS A 415 5.74 -13.95 1.04
N GLY A 416 5.74 -12.86 1.82
CA GLY A 416 5.87 -12.88 3.28
C GLY A 416 5.76 -11.49 3.86
N SER A 417 5.73 -11.40 5.19
CA SER A 417 5.70 -10.11 5.88
C SER A 417 6.97 -9.30 5.63
N ARG A 418 6.85 -7.97 5.69
CA ARG A 418 7.97 -7.04 5.41
C ARG A 418 9.21 -7.30 6.27
N SER A 419 9.00 -7.71 7.51
CA SER A 419 10.08 -8.05 8.45
C SER A 419 10.96 -9.21 8.01
N MET A 420 10.51 -10.04 7.07
CA MET A 420 11.25 -11.19 6.57
C MET A 420 12.35 -10.83 5.57
N GLY A 421 12.26 -9.66 4.90
CA GLY A 421 13.25 -9.24 3.91
C GLY A 421 13.35 -10.17 2.69
N LEU A 422 12.23 -10.72 2.23
CA LEU A 422 12.20 -11.72 1.16
C LEU A 422 12.59 -11.19 -0.22
N GLU A 423 12.79 -9.90 -0.39
CA GLU A 423 13.31 -9.31 -1.61
C GLU A 423 14.67 -9.92 -2.03
N VAL A 424 15.49 -10.33 -1.08
CA VAL A 424 16.78 -11.01 -1.38
C VAL A 424 16.57 -12.37 -2.06
N ILE A 425 15.46 -13.06 -1.77
CA ILE A 425 15.08 -14.31 -2.45
C ILE A 425 14.72 -14.01 -3.91
N ALA A 426 13.85 -13.01 -4.11
CA ALA A 426 13.42 -12.60 -5.44
C ALA A 426 14.61 -12.13 -6.30
N GLU A 427 15.52 -11.35 -5.72
CA GLU A 427 16.75 -10.90 -6.40
C GLU A 427 17.69 -12.05 -6.73
N ALA A 428 17.88 -13.01 -5.82
CA ALA A 428 18.74 -14.17 -6.03
C ALA A 428 18.25 -15.07 -7.19
N VAL A 429 16.92 -15.23 -7.33
CA VAL A 429 16.32 -16.07 -8.38
C VAL A 429 16.29 -15.31 -9.72
N ALA A 430 16.00 -14.02 -9.72
CA ALA A 430 15.96 -13.19 -10.93
C ALA A 430 17.37 -12.98 -11.55
N ALA A 431 18.41 -13.01 -10.72
CA ALA A 431 19.81 -12.79 -11.15
C ALA A 431 20.49 -14.02 -11.79
N VAL A 432 19.80 -15.17 -11.90
CA VAL A 432 20.38 -16.35 -12.58
C VAL A 432 20.41 -16.05 -14.10
N PRO A 433 21.59 -15.81 -14.70
CA PRO A 433 21.67 -15.55 -16.15
C PRO A 433 21.21 -16.79 -16.92
N VAL A 434 20.53 -16.57 -18.02
CA VAL A 434 20.17 -17.59 -19.03
C VAL A 434 21.45 -18.10 -19.70
#